data_60b6a565aeb9bb450e7f67e4d2c3fcdf
#
_entry.id   60b6a565aeb9bb450e7f67e4d2c3fcdf
#
_cell.length_a   1.000
_cell.length_b   1.000
_cell.length_c   1.000
_cell.angle_alpha   90.00
_cell.angle_beta   90.00
_cell.angle_gamma   90.00
#
_symmetry.space_group_name_H-M   'P 1'
#
loop_
_entity.id
_entity.type
_entity.pdbx_description
1 polymer ?
#
loop_
_entity_poly.entity_id
_entity_poly.type
_entity_poly.pdbx_seq_one_letter_code
_entity_poly.pdbx_strand_id
1 'polypeptide(L)'
;RENEIDAFIPDEYWTMDATLKVKGEKKPIVARFHGDVNGKIDIKNKEQMETIKKEVENSTFAVDSIKKGEKVKKAPLPFTTSTLQQEASKTLNFATAKTMRIAQQLYEGVDVDGRGTIGVITYLRTDSTRVADEAKEASEQYIAANYGEKYLPHSGLRKKDDKKIQDAHEAIRPTDIALTPVMIKDSLSRDQFRLYQLIWKRFTASQMAEAIYETTSVKIAAGDYRFSIAASKITFDGFMSVYRSDDDKDEPNALVKGIDEDSQLTLEGVEGVQHFTQPPAHFTEASLVKALEELGIGRPSTYAPTISTIIARHYIAKEQKNLYVTELGRAVDDAMIKAFPQIVDVNFTANMESLLDGVADGDVKWKEIIKNFYPDLKESVDSAEKELENVKIEDEVTDVICDKCGRNMVIKYGPHGKFLGCPGFPECHNTKPYLEKIGVKCPKCGKDIILKKTKKGRMFYGCEGYPECDFMTWQRPSDKKCPKCGGYMLIKGNKLVCGDENCGYILDDTKNVK
;
A
#
# COMPACT_ATOMS: atom_id res chain seq x y z
N ARG A 1 16.03 -0.42 -0.21
CA ARG A 1 15.00 -0.71 -1.22
C ARG A 1 15.42 -0.21 -2.60
N GLU A 2 15.85 1.04 -2.76
CA GLU A 2 16.30 1.55 -4.07
C GLU A 2 17.50 0.72 -4.59
N ASN A 3 18.48 0.43 -3.74
CA ASN A 3 19.61 -0.43 -4.10
C ASN A 3 19.17 -1.86 -4.50
N GLU A 4 18.14 -2.40 -3.86
CA GLU A 4 17.55 -3.71 -4.23
C GLU A 4 16.90 -3.64 -5.62
N ILE A 5 16.24 -2.51 -5.93
CA ILE A 5 15.61 -2.28 -7.24
C ILE A 5 16.67 -2.09 -8.31
N ASP A 6 17.69 -1.26 -8.05
CA ASP A 6 18.77 -0.94 -8.98
C ASP A 6 19.64 -2.17 -9.32
N ALA A 7 19.84 -3.07 -8.33
CA ALA A 7 20.62 -4.29 -8.50
C ALA A 7 19.81 -5.49 -9.03
N PHE A 8 18.50 -5.33 -9.23
CA PHE A 8 17.62 -6.42 -9.61
C PHE A 8 17.85 -6.86 -11.06
N ILE A 9 18.06 -8.15 -11.26
CA ILE A 9 18.16 -8.77 -12.58
C ILE A 9 16.91 -9.61 -12.81
N PRO A 10 16.09 -9.29 -13.85
CA PRO A 10 14.89 -10.07 -14.15
C PRO A 10 15.22 -11.49 -14.62
N ASP A 11 14.60 -12.49 -13.99
CA ASP A 11 14.65 -13.88 -14.44
C ASP A 11 13.44 -14.18 -15.34
N GLU A 12 13.70 -14.82 -16.47
CA GLU A 12 12.67 -15.30 -17.40
C GLU A 12 12.00 -16.57 -16.83
N TYR A 13 10.68 -16.61 -16.89
CA TYR A 13 9.90 -17.82 -16.66
C TYR A 13 8.65 -17.84 -17.53
N TRP A 14 8.09 -19.03 -17.69
CA TRP A 14 6.91 -19.24 -18.52
C TRP A 14 5.78 -19.88 -17.73
N THR A 15 4.55 -19.48 -18.03
CA THR A 15 3.35 -20.20 -17.60
C THR A 15 2.69 -20.82 -18.81
N MET A 16 2.02 -21.95 -18.61
CA MET A 16 1.30 -22.64 -19.66
C MET A 16 -0.11 -22.97 -19.15
N ASP A 17 -1.10 -22.59 -19.91
CA ASP A 17 -2.52 -22.83 -19.63
C ASP A 17 -3.13 -23.66 -20.76
N ALA A 18 -3.86 -24.72 -20.40
CA ALA A 18 -4.62 -25.55 -21.34
C ALA A 18 -6.10 -25.21 -21.24
N THR A 19 -6.71 -24.86 -22.35
CA THR A 19 -8.16 -24.66 -22.47
C THR A 19 -8.80 -25.98 -22.83
N LEU A 20 -9.66 -26.49 -21.95
CA LEU A 20 -10.27 -27.81 -22.04
C LEU A 20 -11.79 -27.70 -22.09
N LYS A 21 -12.41 -28.41 -22.99
CA LYS A 21 -13.85 -28.58 -23.05
C LYS A 21 -14.27 -29.83 -22.31
N VAL A 22 -15.16 -29.69 -21.36
CA VAL A 22 -15.78 -30.80 -20.64
C VAL A 22 -17.04 -31.22 -21.39
N LYS A 23 -17.20 -32.53 -21.67
CA LYS A 23 -18.37 -33.03 -22.37
C LYS A 23 -19.65 -32.78 -21.56
N GLY A 24 -20.59 -32.07 -22.16
CA GLY A 24 -21.85 -31.68 -21.50
C GLY A 24 -21.85 -30.26 -20.93
N GLU A 25 -20.70 -29.65 -20.77
CA GLU A 25 -20.59 -28.27 -20.28
C GLU A 25 -20.50 -27.25 -21.43
N LYS A 26 -21.14 -26.07 -21.21
CA LYS A 26 -21.18 -24.99 -22.22
C LYS A 26 -19.92 -24.15 -22.30
N LYS A 27 -19.17 -24.06 -21.20
CA LYS A 27 -17.99 -23.21 -21.10
C LYS A 27 -16.74 -24.07 -20.94
N PRO A 28 -15.65 -23.75 -21.63
CA PRO A 28 -14.38 -24.40 -21.40
C PRO A 28 -13.81 -24.03 -20.03
N ILE A 29 -12.94 -24.86 -19.53
CA ILE A 29 -12.16 -24.66 -18.31
C ILE A 29 -10.71 -24.39 -18.70
N VAL A 30 -10.00 -23.61 -17.87
CA VAL A 30 -8.59 -23.34 -18.06
C VAL A 30 -7.80 -24.03 -16.95
N ALA A 31 -6.96 -24.96 -17.34
CA ALA A 31 -6.07 -25.70 -16.45
C ALA A 31 -4.64 -25.18 -16.57
N ARG A 32 -4.02 -24.88 -15.43
CA ARG A 32 -2.64 -24.41 -15.37
C ARG A 32 -1.66 -25.57 -15.27
N PHE A 33 -0.61 -25.50 -16.05
CA PHE A 33 0.51 -26.45 -15.99
C PHE A 33 1.12 -26.48 -14.58
N HIS A 34 1.36 -27.67 -14.08
CA HIS A 34 1.93 -27.87 -12.74
C HIS A 34 3.33 -28.52 -12.81
N GLY A 35 3.53 -29.44 -13.72
CA GLY A 35 4.77 -30.21 -13.85
C GLY A 35 4.52 -31.56 -14.51
N ASP A 36 5.24 -32.57 -14.05
CA ASP A 36 5.11 -33.96 -14.53
C ASP A 36 4.68 -34.92 -13.41
N VAL A 37 4.76 -36.22 -13.68
CA VAL A 37 4.46 -37.29 -12.71
C VAL A 37 5.40 -37.27 -11.49
N ASN A 38 6.60 -36.68 -11.62
CA ASN A 38 7.62 -36.63 -10.57
C ASN A 38 7.49 -35.38 -9.69
N GLY A 39 6.78 -34.33 -10.17
CA GLY A 39 6.57 -33.14 -9.37
C GLY A 39 6.39 -31.84 -10.16
N LYS A 40 6.57 -30.74 -9.47
CA LYS A 40 6.46 -29.39 -10.05
C LYS A 40 7.64 -29.11 -10.99
N ILE A 41 7.35 -28.55 -12.17
CA ILE A 41 8.33 -28.04 -13.12
C ILE A 41 8.11 -26.54 -13.33
N ASP A 42 9.16 -25.76 -13.12
CA ASP A 42 9.20 -24.35 -13.48
C ASP A 42 9.82 -24.23 -14.89
N ILE A 43 9.03 -23.73 -15.84
CA ILE A 43 9.46 -23.55 -17.23
C ILE A 43 10.30 -22.27 -17.31
N LYS A 44 11.59 -22.42 -17.67
CA LYS A 44 12.57 -21.32 -17.58
C LYS A 44 12.84 -20.59 -18.89
N ASN A 45 12.52 -21.19 -20.02
CA ASN A 45 12.78 -20.60 -21.33
C ASN A 45 11.78 -21.08 -22.39
N LYS A 46 11.80 -20.41 -23.53
CA LYS A 46 10.91 -20.69 -24.64
C LYS A 46 11.07 -22.10 -25.22
N GLU A 47 12.29 -22.60 -25.35
CA GLU A 47 12.55 -23.92 -25.91
C GLU A 47 11.92 -25.03 -25.07
N GLN A 48 12.09 -24.98 -23.77
CA GLN A 48 11.43 -25.89 -22.82
C GLN A 48 9.90 -25.80 -22.92
N MET A 49 9.37 -24.57 -23.01
CA MET A 49 7.94 -24.34 -23.15
C MET A 49 7.40 -24.97 -24.44
N GLU A 50 8.05 -24.74 -25.57
CA GLU A 50 7.61 -25.28 -26.85
C GLU A 50 7.70 -26.81 -26.93
N THR A 51 8.74 -27.39 -26.30
CA THR A 51 8.89 -28.86 -26.20
C THR A 51 7.73 -29.46 -25.43
N ILE A 52 7.47 -28.97 -24.21
CA ILE A 52 6.36 -29.43 -23.38
C ILE A 52 5.03 -29.22 -24.08
N LYS A 53 4.81 -28.05 -24.70
CA LYS A 53 3.59 -27.72 -25.41
C LYS A 53 3.29 -28.74 -26.53
N LYS A 54 4.30 -29.07 -27.34
CA LYS A 54 4.16 -30.01 -28.45
C LYS A 54 3.80 -31.43 -27.94
N GLU A 55 4.38 -31.87 -26.83
CA GLU A 55 4.07 -33.18 -26.25
C GLU A 55 2.66 -33.19 -25.65
N VAL A 56 2.27 -32.11 -24.96
CA VAL A 56 0.94 -31.93 -24.38
C VAL A 56 -0.17 -31.87 -25.45
N GLU A 57 0.05 -31.14 -26.55
CA GLU A 57 -0.91 -31.04 -27.66
C GLU A 57 -1.20 -32.39 -28.34
N ASN A 58 -0.26 -33.33 -28.29
CA ASN A 58 -0.41 -34.68 -28.80
C ASN A 58 -0.91 -35.70 -27.76
N SER A 59 -1.18 -35.25 -26.54
CA SER A 59 -1.58 -36.12 -25.43
C SER A 59 -3.09 -36.13 -25.24
N THR A 60 -3.61 -37.21 -24.64
CA THR A 60 -4.99 -37.29 -24.22
C THR A 60 -5.13 -36.71 -22.82
N PHE A 61 -6.11 -35.84 -22.64
CA PHE A 61 -6.42 -35.24 -21.35
C PHE A 61 -7.41 -36.10 -20.58
N ALA A 62 -7.09 -36.40 -19.34
CA ALA A 62 -7.96 -37.15 -18.42
C ALA A 62 -7.88 -36.57 -17.01
N VAL A 63 -8.97 -36.67 -16.25
CA VAL A 63 -8.95 -36.33 -14.83
C VAL A 63 -8.09 -37.35 -14.07
N ASP A 64 -7.05 -36.89 -13.41
CA ASP A 64 -6.13 -37.73 -12.63
C ASP A 64 -6.64 -37.89 -11.18
N SER A 65 -7.08 -36.80 -10.56
CA SER A 65 -7.69 -36.82 -9.23
C SER A 65 -8.47 -35.56 -8.92
N ILE A 66 -9.49 -35.72 -8.08
CA ILE A 66 -10.29 -34.63 -7.54
C ILE A 66 -10.17 -34.63 -6.03
N LYS A 67 -9.67 -33.53 -5.46
CA LYS A 67 -9.62 -33.34 -4.01
C LYS A 67 -10.59 -32.26 -3.58
N LYS A 68 -11.56 -32.64 -2.77
CA LYS A 68 -12.46 -31.70 -2.09
C LYS A 68 -11.98 -31.49 -0.67
N GLY A 69 -12.03 -30.27 -0.20
CA GLY A 69 -11.59 -29.89 1.14
C GLY A 69 -12.31 -28.65 1.64
N GLU A 70 -11.99 -28.29 2.85
CA GLU A 70 -12.46 -27.07 3.48
C GLU A 70 -11.27 -26.17 3.79
N LYS A 71 -11.40 -24.87 3.51
CA LYS A 71 -10.43 -23.85 3.89
C LYS A 71 -11.11 -22.85 4.82
N VAL A 72 -10.56 -22.71 6.01
CA VAL A 72 -11.02 -21.75 7.00
C VAL A 72 -10.20 -20.46 6.85
N LYS A 73 -10.88 -19.33 6.69
CA LYS A 73 -10.28 -18.01 6.71
C LYS A 73 -10.57 -17.35 8.05
N LYS A 74 -9.49 -17.12 8.81
CA LYS A 74 -9.58 -16.51 10.15
C LYS A 74 -10.00 -15.06 10.07
N ALA A 75 -10.78 -14.64 11.06
CA ALA A 75 -11.09 -13.24 11.27
C ALA A 75 -9.81 -12.43 11.53
N PRO A 76 -9.72 -11.22 10.96
CA PRO A 76 -8.55 -10.35 11.20
C PRO A 76 -8.54 -9.85 12.64
N LEU A 77 -7.36 -9.65 13.22
CA LEU A 77 -7.22 -9.04 14.55
C LEU A 77 -7.72 -7.59 14.54
N PRO A 78 -8.15 -7.05 15.69
CA PRO A 78 -8.46 -5.62 15.82
C PRO A 78 -7.21 -4.77 15.53
N PHE A 79 -7.41 -3.49 15.26
CA PHE A 79 -6.31 -2.62 14.84
C PHE A 79 -5.33 -2.30 15.98
N THR A 80 -4.04 -2.39 15.64
CA THR A 80 -2.95 -1.63 16.25
C THR A 80 -2.75 -0.32 15.50
N THR A 81 -1.90 0.57 16.01
CA THR A 81 -1.55 1.82 15.32
C THR A 81 -0.99 1.55 13.93
N SER A 82 -0.08 0.60 13.79
CA SER A 82 0.56 0.29 12.52
C SER A 82 -0.43 -0.30 11.51
N THR A 83 -1.23 -1.26 11.92
CA THR A 83 -2.22 -1.90 11.05
C THR A 83 -3.34 -0.94 10.65
N LEU A 84 -3.74 0.00 11.53
CA LEU A 84 -4.68 1.07 11.18
C LEU A 84 -4.10 2.00 10.10
N GLN A 85 -2.84 2.42 10.24
CA GLN A 85 -2.17 3.26 9.25
C GLN A 85 -2.05 2.56 7.89
N GLN A 86 -1.68 1.28 7.88
CA GLN A 86 -1.57 0.47 6.68
C GLN A 86 -2.92 0.35 5.97
N GLU A 87 -3.96 -0.02 6.69
CA GLU A 87 -5.28 -0.25 6.10
C GLU A 87 -5.96 1.05 5.67
N ALA A 88 -5.85 2.13 6.45
CA ALA A 88 -6.35 3.45 6.06
C ALA A 88 -5.64 4.00 4.80
N SER A 89 -4.35 3.74 4.64
CA SER A 89 -3.62 4.09 3.42
C SER A 89 -4.09 3.27 2.22
N LYS A 90 -4.32 1.97 2.38
CA LYS A 90 -4.76 1.05 1.33
C LYS A 90 -6.20 1.38 0.87
N THR A 91 -7.15 1.45 1.81
CA THR A 91 -8.59 1.50 1.51
C THR A 91 -9.15 2.92 1.42
N LEU A 92 -8.65 3.84 2.25
CA LEU A 92 -9.13 5.23 2.32
C LEU A 92 -8.24 6.21 1.54
N ASN A 93 -7.05 5.77 1.14
CA ASN A 93 -5.99 6.62 0.56
C ASN A 93 -5.59 7.78 1.50
N PHE A 94 -5.49 7.48 2.80
CA PHE A 94 -5.05 8.44 3.81
C PHE A 94 -3.55 8.30 4.02
N ALA A 95 -2.84 9.43 4.10
CA ALA A 95 -1.47 9.45 4.60
C ALA A 95 -1.43 9.07 6.08
N THR A 96 -0.32 8.49 6.56
CA THR A 96 -0.16 8.07 7.95
C THR A 96 -0.41 9.21 8.95
N ALA A 97 0.15 10.39 8.69
CA ALA A 97 -0.09 11.58 9.52
C ALA A 97 -1.56 12.03 9.52
N LYS A 98 -2.26 11.93 8.37
CA LYS A 98 -3.70 12.23 8.30
C LYS A 98 -4.50 11.22 9.11
N THR A 99 -4.19 9.94 9.01
CA THR A 99 -4.84 8.87 9.77
C THR A 99 -4.73 9.14 11.27
N MET A 100 -3.51 9.42 11.76
CA MET A 100 -3.29 9.67 13.18
C MET A 100 -3.98 10.95 13.67
N ARG A 101 -3.99 12.02 12.88
CA ARG A 101 -4.70 13.24 13.24
C ARG A 101 -6.22 13.02 13.37
N ILE A 102 -6.82 12.26 12.46
CA ILE A 102 -8.25 11.96 12.51
C ILE A 102 -8.56 11.01 13.68
N ALA A 103 -7.72 9.99 13.90
CA ALA A 103 -7.86 9.09 15.02
C ALA A 103 -7.76 9.83 16.35
N GLN A 104 -6.85 10.84 16.48
CA GLN A 104 -6.75 11.69 17.64
C GLN A 104 -8.07 12.46 17.91
N GLN A 105 -8.69 13.01 16.87
CA GLN A 105 -9.98 13.70 17.01
C GLN A 105 -11.10 12.75 17.46
N LEU A 106 -11.16 11.52 16.92
CA LEU A 106 -12.14 10.53 17.33
C LEU A 106 -11.94 10.04 18.77
N TYR A 107 -10.71 10.03 19.25
CA TYR A 107 -10.35 9.66 20.62
C TYR A 107 -10.62 10.78 21.62
N GLU A 108 -10.20 12.02 21.32
CA GLU A 108 -10.36 13.18 22.22
C GLU A 108 -11.82 13.58 22.38
N GLY A 109 -12.63 13.35 21.36
CA GLY A 109 -14.06 13.57 21.41
C GLY A 109 -14.62 14.23 20.15
N VAL A 110 -15.79 13.79 19.80
CA VAL A 110 -16.67 14.37 18.77
C VAL A 110 -18.05 14.62 19.36
N ASP A 111 -18.72 15.65 18.89
CA ASP A 111 -20.05 15.96 19.37
C ASP A 111 -21.07 15.01 18.70
N VAL A 112 -21.62 14.10 19.52
CA VAL A 112 -22.58 13.09 19.07
C VAL A 112 -23.97 13.49 19.53
N ASP A 113 -24.90 13.60 18.58
CA ASP A 113 -26.29 13.98 18.85
C ASP A 113 -26.89 13.14 19.99
N GLY A 114 -27.44 13.84 20.99
CA GLY A 114 -28.05 13.25 22.18
C GLY A 114 -27.08 12.67 23.22
N ARG A 115 -25.76 12.71 22.97
CA ARG A 115 -24.73 12.19 23.89
C ARG A 115 -23.66 13.24 24.28
N GLY A 116 -23.65 14.41 23.61
CA GLY A 116 -22.62 15.43 23.82
C GLY A 116 -21.26 15.03 23.25
N THR A 117 -20.20 15.67 23.71
CA THR A 117 -18.83 15.41 23.25
C THR A 117 -18.26 14.15 23.92
N ILE A 118 -18.05 13.10 23.15
CA ILE A 118 -17.53 11.81 23.62
C ILE A 118 -16.40 11.28 22.72
N GLY A 119 -15.42 10.60 23.31
CA GLY A 119 -14.45 9.80 22.58
C GLY A 119 -15.12 8.54 22.04
N VAL A 120 -15.08 8.35 20.72
CA VAL A 120 -15.76 7.23 20.06
C VAL A 120 -14.86 6.05 19.76
N ILE A 121 -13.54 6.18 19.97
CA ILE A 121 -12.56 5.09 19.87
C ILE A 121 -11.68 5.03 21.12
N THR A 122 -11.07 3.86 21.36
CA THR A 122 -10.04 3.66 22.39
C THR A 122 -8.74 4.38 22.03
N TYR A 123 -7.78 4.37 22.94
CA TYR A 123 -6.48 5.03 22.73
C TYR A 123 -5.79 4.54 21.46
N LEU A 124 -5.36 5.50 20.63
CA LEU A 124 -4.93 5.26 19.25
C LEU A 124 -3.45 4.88 19.11
N ARG A 125 -2.63 5.03 20.15
CA ARG A 125 -1.21 4.68 20.11
C ARG A 125 -0.98 3.40 20.89
N THR A 126 -1.15 2.29 20.22
CA THR A 126 -1.05 0.95 20.82
C THR A 126 -0.52 -0.04 19.80
N ASP A 127 0.26 -0.99 20.23
CA ASP A 127 0.67 -2.20 19.52
C ASP A 127 -0.08 -3.45 20.02
N SER A 128 -0.96 -3.26 21.00
CA SER A 128 -1.81 -4.30 21.56
C SER A 128 -2.99 -4.64 20.65
N THR A 129 -3.29 -5.94 20.55
CA THR A 129 -4.53 -6.47 19.96
C THR A 129 -5.52 -6.95 21.00
N ARG A 130 -5.23 -6.72 22.29
CA ARG A 130 -6.09 -7.09 23.41
C ARG A 130 -7.42 -6.33 23.37
N VAL A 131 -8.47 -6.99 23.75
CA VAL A 131 -9.82 -6.42 23.91
C VAL A 131 -10.26 -6.68 25.34
N ALA A 132 -10.79 -5.66 26.04
CA ALA A 132 -11.33 -5.82 27.38
C ALA A 132 -12.53 -6.78 27.38
N ASP A 133 -12.74 -7.48 28.47
CA ASP A 133 -13.77 -8.52 28.54
C ASP A 133 -15.18 -7.92 28.42
N GLU A 134 -15.43 -6.75 28.97
CA GLU A 134 -16.70 -6.03 28.82
C GLU A 134 -16.99 -5.68 27.36
N ALA A 135 -15.96 -5.35 26.58
CA ALA A 135 -16.12 -5.06 25.15
C ALA A 135 -16.35 -6.33 24.32
N LYS A 136 -15.75 -7.46 24.74
CA LYS A 136 -16.02 -8.77 24.13
C LYS A 136 -17.47 -9.18 24.37
N GLU A 137 -17.95 -9.09 25.61
CA GLU A 137 -19.33 -9.42 25.97
C GLU A 137 -20.34 -8.55 25.22
N ALA A 138 -20.11 -7.23 25.16
CA ALA A 138 -20.94 -6.30 24.42
C ALA A 138 -20.97 -6.64 22.91
N SER A 139 -19.80 -7.03 22.36
CA SER A 139 -19.71 -7.41 20.93
C SER A 139 -20.41 -8.73 20.65
N GLU A 140 -20.35 -9.72 21.54
CA GLU A 140 -21.07 -10.99 21.41
C GLU A 140 -22.58 -10.76 21.40
N GLN A 141 -23.09 -9.95 22.34
CA GLN A 141 -24.50 -9.58 22.37
C GLN A 141 -24.94 -8.85 21.09
N TYR A 142 -24.13 -7.90 20.63
CA TYR A 142 -24.41 -7.16 19.41
C TYR A 142 -24.43 -8.07 18.18
N ILE A 143 -23.43 -8.97 18.04
CA ILE A 143 -23.32 -9.89 16.92
C ILE A 143 -24.48 -10.89 16.93
N ALA A 144 -24.81 -11.48 18.07
CA ALA A 144 -25.94 -12.39 18.20
C ALA A 144 -27.27 -11.74 17.77
N ALA A 145 -27.50 -10.49 18.23
CA ALA A 145 -28.73 -9.76 17.94
C ALA A 145 -28.87 -9.32 16.47
N ASN A 146 -27.77 -8.93 15.81
CA ASN A 146 -27.81 -8.32 14.47
C ASN A 146 -27.43 -9.27 13.32
N TYR A 147 -26.64 -10.32 13.60
CA TYR A 147 -26.17 -11.29 12.60
C TYR A 147 -26.62 -12.73 12.91
N GLY A 148 -26.91 -13.03 14.17
CA GLY A 148 -27.32 -14.34 14.65
C GLY A 148 -26.19 -15.13 15.31
N GLU A 149 -26.56 -16.11 16.14
CA GLU A 149 -25.62 -16.88 16.99
C GLU A 149 -24.54 -17.63 16.19
N LYS A 150 -24.85 -18.06 14.96
CA LYS A 150 -23.87 -18.74 14.09
C LYS A 150 -22.65 -17.89 13.70
N TYR A 151 -22.76 -16.56 13.85
CA TYR A 151 -21.65 -15.63 13.60
C TYR A 151 -20.77 -15.40 14.81
N LEU A 152 -21.11 -15.96 15.96
CA LEU A 152 -20.24 -15.92 17.15
C LEU A 152 -19.06 -16.88 16.95
N PRO A 153 -17.86 -16.51 17.45
CA PRO A 153 -16.69 -17.37 17.36
C PRO A 153 -16.93 -18.68 18.14
N HIS A 154 -16.51 -19.81 17.57
CA HIS A 154 -16.63 -21.09 18.24
C HIS A 154 -15.79 -21.10 19.52
N SER A 155 -16.37 -21.54 20.63
CA SER A 155 -15.85 -21.50 22.00
C SER A 155 -14.57 -22.32 22.28
N GLY A 156 -13.72 -22.55 21.31
CA GLY A 156 -12.46 -23.29 21.46
C GLY A 156 -11.23 -22.61 20.81
N LEU A 157 -11.44 -21.53 20.04
CA LEU A 157 -10.37 -20.88 19.27
C LEU A 157 -9.79 -19.61 19.92
N ARG A 158 -10.29 -19.23 21.11
CA ARG A 158 -9.68 -18.18 21.91
C ARG A 158 -8.35 -18.71 22.46
N LYS A 159 -7.24 -18.54 21.73
CA LYS A 159 -5.92 -18.66 22.34
C LYS A 159 -5.91 -17.66 23.49
N LYS A 160 -5.72 -18.16 24.72
CA LYS A 160 -5.24 -17.32 25.80
C LYS A 160 -3.98 -16.66 25.28
N ASP A 161 -3.93 -15.34 25.27
CA ASP A 161 -2.70 -14.60 25.03
C ASP A 161 -1.75 -14.96 26.19
N ASP A 162 -0.90 -15.97 25.97
CA ASP A 162 0.09 -16.46 26.95
C ASP A 162 1.33 -15.55 27.02
N LYS A 163 1.34 -14.44 26.30
CA LYS A 163 2.34 -13.40 26.54
C LYS A 163 1.85 -12.56 27.72
N LYS A 164 2.64 -12.54 28.77
CA LYS A 164 2.62 -11.50 29.81
C LYS A 164 2.92 -10.15 29.14
N ILE A 165 1.98 -9.65 28.35
CA ILE A 165 2.02 -8.30 27.85
C ILE A 165 1.58 -7.45 29.03
N GLN A 166 2.53 -6.78 29.64
CA GLN A 166 2.33 -5.72 30.63
C GLN A 166 1.72 -4.47 29.96
N ASP A 167 0.97 -4.69 28.89
CA ASP A 167 0.38 -3.64 28.09
C ASP A 167 -0.94 -3.20 28.75
N ALA A 168 -0.91 -2.04 29.36
CA ALA A 168 -2.10 -1.39 29.90
C ALA A 168 -3.11 -0.99 28.81
N HIS A 169 -2.68 -0.99 27.54
CA HIS A 169 -3.50 -0.55 26.42
C HIS A 169 -4.30 -1.69 25.78
N GLU A 170 -5.39 -1.30 25.17
CA GLU A 170 -6.20 -2.15 24.32
C GLU A 170 -5.92 -1.88 22.84
N ALA A 171 -6.45 -2.74 21.98
CA ALA A 171 -6.55 -2.48 20.55
C ALA A 171 -7.38 -1.23 20.25
N ILE A 172 -7.19 -0.66 19.07
CA ILE A 172 -8.02 0.45 18.57
C ILE A 172 -9.38 -0.12 18.16
N ARG A 173 -10.42 0.26 18.91
CA ARG A 173 -11.79 -0.18 18.71
C ARG A 173 -12.80 0.94 19.00
N PRO A 174 -14.06 0.84 18.60
CA PRO A 174 -15.09 1.73 19.09
C PRO A 174 -15.24 1.59 20.61
N THR A 175 -15.47 2.70 21.31
CA THR A 175 -15.74 2.69 22.76
C THR A 175 -17.04 1.98 23.09
N ASP A 176 -18.02 2.08 22.20
CA ASP A 176 -19.32 1.41 22.27
C ASP A 176 -19.66 0.82 20.87
N ILE A 177 -19.76 -0.51 20.76
CA ILE A 177 -20.08 -1.18 19.49
C ILE A 177 -21.49 -0.82 18.98
N ALA A 178 -22.41 -0.47 19.88
CA ALA A 178 -23.76 -0.06 19.52
C ALA A 178 -23.80 1.30 18.80
N LEU A 179 -22.76 2.13 18.93
CA LEU A 179 -22.56 3.33 18.12
C LEU A 179 -22.15 2.95 16.69
N THR A 180 -23.09 2.44 15.91
CA THR A 180 -22.81 2.06 14.53
C THR A 180 -22.40 3.27 13.70
N PRO A 181 -21.57 3.10 12.64
CA PRO A 181 -21.20 4.22 11.77
C PRO A 181 -22.40 4.99 11.19
N VAL A 182 -23.49 4.29 10.92
CA VAL A 182 -24.72 4.92 10.37
C VAL A 182 -25.35 5.87 11.40
N MET A 183 -25.39 5.50 12.67
CA MET A 183 -26.00 6.29 13.74
C MET A 183 -25.31 7.64 13.97
N ILE A 184 -23.97 7.65 13.88
CA ILE A 184 -23.18 8.87 14.18
C ILE A 184 -22.66 9.57 12.92
N LYS A 185 -23.19 9.20 11.75
CA LYS A 185 -22.72 9.73 10.46
C LYS A 185 -22.80 11.24 10.38
N ASP A 186 -23.89 11.81 10.83
CA ASP A 186 -24.16 13.26 10.74
C ASP A 186 -23.38 14.06 11.80
N SER A 187 -22.92 13.42 12.84
CA SER A 187 -22.03 13.97 13.86
C SER A 187 -20.55 14.01 13.43
N LEU A 188 -20.19 13.34 12.33
CA LEU A 188 -18.81 13.18 11.88
C LEU A 188 -18.55 13.91 10.56
N SER A 189 -17.38 14.51 10.43
CA SER A 189 -16.88 14.90 9.11
C SER A 189 -16.70 13.68 8.21
N ARG A 190 -16.69 13.89 6.88
CA ARG A 190 -16.52 12.79 5.91
C ARG A 190 -15.31 11.91 6.20
N ASP A 191 -14.18 12.50 6.57
CA ASP A 191 -12.95 11.75 6.82
C ASP A 191 -13.00 11.01 8.17
N GLN A 192 -13.57 11.64 9.21
CA GLN A 192 -13.84 11.00 10.50
C GLN A 192 -14.78 9.81 10.34
N PHE A 193 -15.87 9.98 9.61
CA PHE A 193 -16.82 8.89 9.32
C PHE A 193 -16.14 7.70 8.65
N ARG A 194 -15.33 7.94 7.61
CA ARG A 194 -14.64 6.86 6.88
C ARG A 194 -13.67 6.11 7.78
N LEU A 195 -12.90 6.82 8.60
CA LEU A 195 -11.96 6.19 9.52
C LEU A 195 -12.68 5.43 10.64
N TYR A 196 -13.72 6.03 11.24
CA TYR A 196 -14.54 5.37 12.24
C TYR A 196 -15.20 4.10 11.70
N GLN A 197 -15.77 4.18 10.50
CA GLN A 197 -16.37 3.02 9.84
C GLN A 197 -15.36 1.88 9.63
N LEU A 198 -14.12 2.21 9.25
CA LEU A 198 -13.06 1.23 9.07
C LEU A 198 -12.71 0.55 10.41
N ILE A 199 -12.56 1.34 11.48
CA ILE A 199 -12.26 0.84 12.83
C ILE A 199 -13.41 -0.02 13.35
N TRP A 200 -14.64 0.46 13.23
CA TRP A 200 -15.83 -0.26 13.69
C TRP A 200 -16.00 -1.60 12.97
N LYS A 201 -15.91 -1.61 11.66
CA LYS A 201 -16.03 -2.83 10.85
C LYS A 201 -14.94 -3.84 11.20
N ARG A 202 -13.69 -3.38 11.33
CA ARG A 202 -12.57 -4.27 11.67
C ARG A 202 -12.72 -4.87 13.05
N PHE A 203 -13.13 -4.07 14.04
CA PHE A 203 -13.38 -4.55 15.39
C PHE A 203 -14.52 -5.58 15.41
N THR A 204 -15.67 -5.25 14.82
CA THR A 204 -16.81 -6.17 14.74
C THR A 204 -16.40 -7.49 14.09
N ALA A 205 -15.73 -7.44 12.95
CA ALA A 205 -15.22 -8.63 12.25
C ALA A 205 -14.26 -9.45 13.10
N SER A 206 -13.41 -8.81 13.89
CA SER A 206 -12.45 -9.51 14.77
C SER A 206 -13.10 -10.31 15.89
N GLN A 207 -14.35 -10.01 16.20
CA GLN A 207 -15.16 -10.70 17.22
C GLN A 207 -16.15 -11.70 16.60
N MET A 208 -16.11 -11.92 15.28
CA MET A 208 -16.99 -12.82 14.55
C MET A 208 -16.33 -14.16 14.22
N ALA A 209 -17.16 -15.14 13.88
CA ALA A 209 -16.74 -16.45 13.41
C ALA A 209 -15.94 -16.36 12.10
N GLU A 210 -15.08 -17.32 11.88
CA GLU A 210 -14.26 -17.49 10.68
C GLU A 210 -15.14 -17.72 9.44
N ALA A 211 -14.63 -17.32 8.26
CA ALA A 211 -15.29 -17.67 7.00
C ALA A 211 -14.84 -19.06 6.52
N ILE A 212 -15.76 -19.81 5.96
CA ILE A 212 -15.55 -21.19 5.51
C ILE A 212 -15.70 -21.25 3.99
N TYR A 213 -14.73 -21.86 3.35
CA TYR A 213 -14.71 -22.12 1.91
C TYR A 213 -14.68 -23.61 1.65
N GLU A 214 -15.54 -24.07 0.78
CA GLU A 214 -15.37 -25.35 0.12
C GLU A 214 -14.34 -25.18 -1.01
N THR A 215 -13.31 -26.02 -1.03
CA THR A 215 -12.27 -26.00 -2.04
C THR A 215 -12.32 -27.26 -2.88
N THR A 216 -12.16 -27.11 -4.20
CA THR A 216 -12.04 -28.23 -5.12
C THR A 216 -10.75 -28.05 -5.92
N SER A 217 -9.87 -29.03 -5.87
CA SER A 217 -8.67 -29.08 -6.68
C SER A 217 -8.74 -30.29 -7.60
N VAL A 218 -8.69 -30.05 -8.89
CA VAL A 218 -8.69 -31.08 -9.94
C VAL A 218 -7.29 -31.16 -10.53
N LYS A 219 -6.68 -32.35 -10.51
CA LYS A 219 -5.48 -32.64 -11.27
C LYS A 219 -5.88 -33.31 -12.58
N ILE A 220 -5.27 -32.89 -13.65
CA ILE A 220 -5.54 -33.37 -15.02
C ILE A 220 -4.22 -33.88 -15.60
N ALA A 221 -4.22 -35.11 -16.08
CA ALA A 221 -3.11 -35.74 -16.76
C ALA A 221 -3.17 -35.38 -18.26
N ALA A 222 -2.01 -35.11 -18.84
CA ALA A 222 -1.78 -34.99 -20.28
C ALA A 222 -0.47 -35.75 -20.60
N GLY A 223 -0.58 -37.04 -20.86
CA GLY A 223 0.59 -37.94 -20.90
C GLY A 223 1.31 -37.96 -19.54
N ASP A 224 2.62 -37.67 -19.57
CA ASP A 224 3.44 -37.59 -18.35
C ASP A 224 3.25 -36.28 -17.59
N TYR A 225 2.65 -35.27 -18.23
CA TYR A 225 2.47 -33.95 -17.62
C TYR A 225 1.19 -33.83 -16.80
N ARG A 226 1.19 -32.86 -15.90
CA ARG A 226 0.09 -32.58 -14.98
C ARG A 226 -0.31 -31.11 -15.05
N PHE A 227 -1.61 -30.91 -15.16
CA PHE A 227 -2.25 -29.61 -15.04
C PHE A 227 -3.12 -29.60 -13.79
N SER A 228 -3.43 -28.40 -13.28
CA SER A 228 -4.28 -28.25 -12.11
C SER A 228 -5.28 -27.11 -12.29
N ILE A 229 -6.47 -27.33 -11.71
CA ILE A 229 -7.49 -26.30 -11.54
C ILE A 229 -7.85 -26.27 -10.07
N ALA A 230 -7.88 -25.08 -9.48
CA ALA A 230 -8.39 -24.88 -8.13
C ALA A 230 -9.60 -23.94 -8.18
N ALA A 231 -10.64 -24.31 -7.45
CA ALA A 231 -11.81 -23.48 -7.25
C ALA A 231 -12.14 -23.42 -5.75
N SER A 232 -12.62 -22.27 -5.29
CA SER A 232 -13.12 -22.10 -3.93
C SER A 232 -14.47 -21.41 -3.94
N LYS A 233 -15.36 -21.84 -3.05
CA LYS A 233 -16.70 -21.28 -2.89
C LYS A 233 -16.94 -20.99 -1.43
N ILE A 234 -17.40 -19.78 -1.11
CA ILE A 234 -17.81 -19.44 0.26
C ILE A 234 -19.06 -20.25 0.61
N THR A 235 -18.97 -21.05 1.66
CA THR A 235 -20.10 -21.80 2.24
C THR A 235 -20.65 -21.11 3.47
N PHE A 236 -19.78 -20.41 4.21
CA PHE A 236 -20.16 -19.54 5.30
C PHE A 236 -19.29 -18.28 5.29
N ASP A 237 -19.90 -17.12 5.24
CA ASP A 237 -19.18 -15.83 5.08
C ASP A 237 -18.59 -15.31 6.41
N GLY A 238 -19.10 -15.73 7.58
CA GLY A 238 -18.57 -15.36 8.88
C GLY A 238 -18.30 -13.86 8.99
N PHE A 239 -17.10 -13.47 9.43
CA PHE A 239 -16.68 -12.08 9.56
C PHE A 239 -16.73 -11.27 8.24
N MET A 240 -16.70 -11.95 7.08
CA MET A 240 -16.72 -11.30 5.77
C MET A 240 -18.08 -10.65 5.45
N SER A 241 -19.13 -10.96 6.21
CA SER A 241 -20.42 -10.25 6.15
C SER A 241 -20.29 -8.76 6.53
N VAL A 242 -19.27 -8.39 7.34
CA VAL A 242 -19.01 -7.03 7.83
C VAL A 242 -17.77 -6.42 7.19
N TYR A 243 -16.72 -7.21 7.03
CA TYR A 243 -15.41 -6.75 6.62
C TYR A 243 -14.80 -7.65 5.54
N ARG A 244 -14.71 -7.12 4.32
CA ARG A 244 -13.97 -7.74 3.21
C ARG A 244 -12.79 -6.87 2.86
N SER A 245 -11.63 -7.47 2.64
CA SER A 245 -10.48 -6.81 2.07
C SER A 245 -10.53 -6.84 0.54
N ASP A 246 -9.76 -5.96 -0.13
CA ASP A 246 -9.65 -5.99 -1.59
C ASP A 246 -9.05 -7.29 -2.13
N ASP A 247 -8.36 -8.04 -1.26
CA ASP A 247 -7.77 -9.35 -1.58
C ASP A 247 -8.83 -10.48 -1.54
N ASP A 248 -10.04 -10.20 -1.05
CA ASP A 248 -11.17 -11.13 -0.94
C ASP A 248 -12.05 -11.16 -2.19
N LYS A 249 -11.47 -10.94 -3.35
CA LYS A 249 -12.19 -11.09 -4.62
C LYS A 249 -12.53 -12.57 -4.80
N ASP A 250 -13.79 -12.83 -5.12
CA ASP A 250 -14.23 -14.16 -5.49
C ASP A 250 -13.34 -14.68 -6.63
N GLU A 251 -12.67 -15.82 -6.42
CA GLU A 251 -11.88 -16.42 -7.48
C GLU A 251 -12.80 -16.75 -8.65
N PRO A 252 -12.40 -16.40 -9.89
CA PRO A 252 -13.27 -16.57 -11.07
C PRO A 252 -13.58 -18.02 -11.43
N ASN A 253 -12.99 -18.99 -10.74
CA ASN A 253 -13.13 -20.43 -11.01
C ASN A 253 -14.34 -21.09 -10.36
N ALA A 254 -15.50 -20.45 -10.40
CA ALA A 254 -16.78 -21.12 -10.06
C ALA A 254 -17.15 -22.27 -11.02
N LEU A 255 -16.31 -22.59 -12.00
CA LEU A 255 -16.60 -23.46 -13.14
C LEU A 255 -16.18 -24.92 -12.98
N VAL A 256 -15.67 -25.33 -11.82
CA VAL A 256 -15.34 -26.77 -11.57
C VAL A 256 -16.60 -27.60 -11.23
N LYS A 257 -17.79 -27.02 -11.37
CA LYS A 257 -19.04 -27.77 -11.25
C LYS A 257 -19.20 -28.69 -12.46
N GLY A 258 -19.42 -29.97 -12.23
CA GLY A 258 -19.71 -30.95 -13.27
C GLY A 258 -18.48 -31.72 -13.76
N ILE A 259 -17.31 -31.54 -13.14
CA ILE A 259 -16.16 -32.40 -13.40
C ILE A 259 -16.15 -33.55 -12.38
N ASP A 260 -16.11 -34.77 -12.88
CA ASP A 260 -15.90 -36.00 -12.14
C ASP A 260 -14.70 -36.78 -12.69
N GLU A 261 -14.34 -37.90 -12.07
CA GLU A 261 -13.17 -38.70 -12.46
C GLU A 261 -13.33 -39.32 -13.84
N ASP A 262 -14.57 -39.52 -14.32
CA ASP A 262 -14.88 -40.08 -15.62
C ASP A 262 -15.10 -39.01 -16.71
N SER A 263 -14.97 -37.74 -16.38
CA SER A 263 -15.21 -36.64 -17.31
C SER A 263 -14.30 -36.68 -18.52
N GLN A 264 -14.89 -36.67 -19.72
CA GLN A 264 -14.17 -36.61 -20.97
C GLN A 264 -13.74 -35.16 -21.25
N LEU A 265 -12.43 -34.96 -21.37
CA LEU A 265 -11.80 -33.66 -21.61
C LEU A 265 -11.29 -33.61 -23.05
N THR A 266 -11.64 -32.55 -23.78
CA THR A 266 -11.14 -32.30 -25.13
C THR A 266 -10.31 -31.02 -25.11
N LEU A 267 -9.07 -31.09 -25.60
CA LEU A 267 -8.21 -29.93 -25.71
C LEU A 267 -8.73 -28.98 -26.81
N GLU A 268 -8.93 -27.72 -26.48
CA GLU A 268 -9.24 -26.65 -27.44
C GLU A 268 -7.97 -25.86 -27.81
N GLY A 269 -7.01 -25.74 -26.90
CA GLY A 269 -5.73 -25.10 -27.17
C GLY A 269 -4.82 -25.02 -25.93
N VAL A 270 -3.53 -24.83 -26.18
CA VAL A 270 -2.49 -24.60 -25.16
C VAL A 270 -1.82 -23.27 -25.43
N GLU A 271 -1.81 -22.41 -24.42
CA GLU A 271 -1.16 -21.10 -24.48
C GLU A 271 0.03 -21.03 -23.53
N GLY A 272 1.21 -20.68 -24.05
CA GLY A 272 2.40 -20.39 -23.26
C GLY A 272 2.62 -18.89 -23.18
N VAL A 273 2.78 -18.35 -21.97
CA VAL A 273 2.99 -16.91 -21.74
C VAL A 273 4.34 -16.68 -21.08
N GLN A 274 5.15 -15.82 -21.71
CA GLN A 274 6.43 -15.39 -21.17
C GLN A 274 6.24 -14.36 -20.07
N HIS A 275 6.99 -14.51 -19.01
CA HIS A 275 7.04 -13.58 -17.88
C HIS A 275 8.49 -13.30 -17.49
N PHE A 276 8.68 -12.18 -16.84
CA PHE A 276 9.93 -11.85 -16.16
C PHE A 276 9.61 -11.50 -14.69
N THR A 277 10.46 -11.96 -13.80
CA THR A 277 10.36 -11.53 -12.40
C THR A 277 10.48 -10.01 -12.33
N GLN A 278 9.78 -9.42 -11.38
CA GLN A 278 9.76 -7.96 -11.21
C GLN A 278 10.60 -7.57 -10.00
N PRO A 279 11.27 -6.40 -10.03
CA PRO A 279 11.95 -5.89 -8.85
C PRO A 279 10.97 -5.69 -7.68
N PRO A 280 11.44 -5.67 -6.44
CA PRO A 280 10.59 -5.33 -5.31
C PRO A 280 9.99 -3.94 -5.52
N ALA A 281 8.71 -3.78 -5.22
CA ALA A 281 8.03 -2.50 -5.37
C ALA A 281 8.64 -1.42 -4.47
N HIS A 282 8.63 -0.17 -4.92
CA HIS A 282 8.95 0.97 -4.07
C HIS A 282 8.09 0.96 -2.81
N PHE A 283 8.61 1.47 -1.72
CA PHE A 283 7.80 1.62 -0.53
C PHE A 283 6.66 2.62 -0.77
N THR A 284 5.50 2.29 -0.21
CA THR A 284 4.44 3.25 0.10
C THR A 284 4.52 3.60 1.58
N GLU A 285 3.80 4.63 2.06
CA GLU A 285 3.75 4.89 3.50
C GLU A 285 3.28 3.65 4.28
N ALA A 286 2.30 2.92 3.77
CA ALA A 286 1.79 1.69 4.39
C ALA A 286 2.85 0.59 4.48
N SER A 287 3.52 0.28 3.37
CA SER A 287 4.55 -0.77 3.35
C SER A 287 5.81 -0.38 4.11
N LEU A 288 6.10 0.93 4.22
CA LEU A 288 7.20 1.41 5.05
C LEU A 288 6.88 1.26 6.54
N VAL A 289 5.66 1.61 6.98
CA VAL A 289 5.22 1.36 8.37
C VAL A 289 5.30 -0.12 8.70
N LYS A 290 4.84 -0.99 7.79
CA LYS A 290 4.93 -2.45 7.96
C LYS A 290 6.38 -2.92 8.11
N ALA A 291 7.28 -2.44 7.25
CA ALA A 291 8.70 -2.80 7.32
C ALA A 291 9.36 -2.32 8.63
N LEU A 292 9.05 -1.10 9.08
CA LEU A 292 9.55 -0.59 10.36
C LEU A 292 9.09 -1.45 11.54
N GLU A 293 7.80 -1.83 11.56
CA GLU A 293 7.23 -2.72 12.58
C GLU A 293 7.90 -4.10 12.58
N GLU A 294 8.02 -4.73 11.40
CA GLU A 294 8.65 -6.06 11.24
C GLU A 294 10.12 -6.07 11.66
N LEU A 295 10.83 -4.96 11.44
CA LEU A 295 12.22 -4.78 11.84
C LEU A 295 12.39 -4.33 13.31
N GLY A 296 11.30 -4.07 14.03
CA GLY A 296 11.33 -3.58 15.42
C GLY A 296 11.79 -2.12 15.54
N ILE A 297 11.75 -1.34 14.45
CA ILE A 297 12.17 0.06 14.40
C ILE A 297 10.97 0.97 14.62
N GLY A 298 11.07 1.86 15.61
CA GLY A 298 10.00 2.77 15.97
C GLY A 298 8.92 2.12 16.82
N ARG A 299 7.96 2.95 17.24
CA ARG A 299 6.83 2.57 18.10
C ARG A 299 5.56 3.27 17.56
N PRO A 300 4.37 2.94 18.07
CA PRO A 300 3.11 3.57 17.66
C PRO A 300 3.14 5.11 17.58
N SER A 301 3.93 5.76 18.44
CA SER A 301 4.09 7.21 18.47
C SER A 301 5.02 7.78 17.40
N THR A 302 5.90 6.99 16.79
CA THR A 302 6.99 7.49 15.93
C THR A 302 6.84 7.15 14.45
N TYR A 303 6.06 6.14 14.05
CA TYR A 303 5.91 5.76 12.63
C TYR A 303 5.52 6.94 11.72
N ALA A 304 4.40 7.59 12.02
CA ALA A 304 3.90 8.69 11.20
C ALA A 304 4.81 9.94 11.27
N PRO A 305 5.33 10.36 12.45
CA PRO A 305 6.30 11.46 12.54
C PRO A 305 7.58 11.20 11.74
N THR A 306 8.14 10.00 11.78
CA THR A 306 9.35 9.64 11.03
C THR A 306 9.13 9.81 9.52
N ILE A 307 8.05 9.23 8.98
CA ILE A 307 7.71 9.36 7.56
C ILE A 307 7.48 10.82 7.18
N SER A 308 6.74 11.56 8.00
CA SER A 308 6.48 12.98 7.76
C SER A 308 7.77 13.81 7.76
N THR A 309 8.72 13.50 8.64
CA THR A 309 10.00 14.20 8.76
C THR A 309 10.88 13.98 7.53
N ILE A 310 11.03 12.74 7.06
CA ILE A 310 11.89 12.46 5.89
C ILE A 310 11.30 13.02 4.60
N ILE A 311 9.95 13.10 4.49
CA ILE A 311 9.28 13.81 3.39
C ILE A 311 9.50 15.33 3.51
N ALA A 312 9.30 15.90 4.70
CA ALA A 312 9.44 17.34 4.93
C ALA A 312 10.88 17.85 4.72
N ARG A 313 11.87 17.02 5.01
CA ARG A 313 13.29 17.28 4.75
C ARG A 313 13.72 17.03 3.31
N HIS A 314 12.79 16.62 2.45
CA HIS A 314 13.05 16.25 1.06
C HIS A 314 14.10 15.13 0.88
N TYR A 315 14.26 14.25 1.86
CA TYR A 315 15.10 13.06 1.72
C TYR A 315 14.43 12.03 0.83
N ILE A 316 13.08 12.01 0.85
CA ILE A 316 12.25 11.24 -0.05
C ILE A 316 11.20 12.12 -0.70
N ALA A 317 10.83 11.77 -1.93
CA ALA A 317 9.71 12.34 -2.66
C ALA A 317 8.56 11.31 -2.72
N LYS A 318 7.33 11.80 -2.72
CA LYS A 318 6.14 10.96 -2.88
C LYS A 318 5.51 11.23 -4.24
N GLU A 319 5.48 10.20 -5.08
CA GLU A 319 4.79 10.22 -6.36
C GLU A 319 3.61 9.26 -6.32
N GLN A 320 2.40 9.79 -6.44
CA GLN A 320 1.17 9.04 -6.21
C GLN A 320 1.14 8.37 -4.82
N LYS A 321 1.41 7.07 -4.75
CA LYS A 321 1.50 6.31 -3.49
C LYS A 321 2.93 5.89 -3.15
N ASN A 322 3.83 5.91 -4.12
CA ASN A 322 5.21 5.43 -3.98
C ASN A 322 6.12 6.50 -3.38
N LEU A 323 7.10 6.03 -2.63
CA LEU A 323 8.16 6.83 -2.04
C LEU A 323 9.46 6.55 -2.78
N TYR A 324 10.15 7.61 -3.18
CA TYR A 324 11.41 7.59 -3.92
C TYR A 324 12.47 8.34 -3.13
N VAL A 325 13.67 7.82 -3.08
CA VAL A 325 14.81 8.54 -2.49
C VAL A 325 15.22 9.67 -3.45
N THR A 326 15.43 10.86 -2.91
CA THR A 326 15.94 11.99 -3.67
C THR A 326 17.47 11.96 -3.70
N GLU A 327 18.12 12.75 -4.57
CA GLU A 327 19.58 12.93 -4.56
C GLU A 327 20.06 13.46 -3.20
N LEU A 328 19.34 14.41 -2.62
CA LEU A 328 19.63 14.91 -1.27
C LEU A 328 19.52 13.77 -0.23
N GLY A 329 18.48 12.95 -0.31
CA GLY A 329 18.30 11.81 0.59
C GLY A 329 19.44 10.82 0.47
N ARG A 330 19.86 10.47 -0.73
CA ARG A 330 20.98 9.55 -0.99
C ARG A 330 22.30 10.14 -0.46
N ALA A 331 22.58 11.40 -0.74
CA ALA A 331 23.79 12.06 -0.26
C ALA A 331 23.87 12.13 1.28
N VAL A 332 22.74 12.39 1.94
CA VAL A 332 22.66 12.39 3.41
C VAL A 332 22.84 11.00 3.97
N ASP A 333 22.20 9.98 3.37
CA ASP A 333 22.30 8.58 3.79
C ASP A 333 23.75 8.08 3.67
N ASP A 334 24.39 8.31 2.53
CA ASP A 334 25.79 7.94 2.29
C ASP A 334 26.75 8.60 3.30
N ALA A 335 26.54 9.89 3.59
CA ALA A 335 27.34 10.62 4.58
C ALA A 335 27.11 10.05 5.99
N MET A 336 25.88 9.71 6.35
CA MET A 336 25.54 9.14 7.65
C MET A 336 26.08 7.71 7.80
N ILE A 337 26.00 6.87 6.77
CA ILE A 337 26.58 5.52 6.78
C ILE A 337 28.10 5.59 6.93
N LYS A 338 28.75 6.54 6.25
CA LYS A 338 30.22 6.73 6.36
C LYS A 338 30.64 7.20 7.75
N ALA A 339 29.93 8.16 8.32
CA ALA A 339 30.31 8.79 9.59
C ALA A 339 29.83 7.99 10.81
N PHE A 340 28.69 7.31 10.72
CA PHE A 340 28.00 6.67 11.85
C PHE A 340 27.51 5.26 11.49
N PRO A 341 28.38 4.36 10.97
CA PRO A 341 27.95 3.06 10.44
C PRO A 341 27.25 2.18 11.48
N GLN A 342 27.62 2.30 12.76
CA GLN A 342 26.99 1.54 13.84
C GLN A 342 25.58 2.08 14.19
N ILE A 343 25.37 3.40 14.09
CA ILE A 343 24.10 4.05 14.46
C ILE A 343 23.07 3.90 13.33
N VAL A 344 23.52 3.93 12.08
CA VAL A 344 22.67 3.77 10.88
C VAL A 344 22.38 2.30 10.57
N ASP A 345 22.70 1.40 11.48
CA ASP A 345 22.37 -0.02 11.40
C ASP A 345 20.96 -0.30 11.89
N VAL A 346 20.22 -1.11 11.13
CA VAL A 346 18.84 -1.52 11.44
C VAL A 346 18.75 -2.24 12.79
N ASN A 347 19.73 -3.12 13.08
CA ASN A 347 19.75 -3.88 14.32
C ASN A 347 20.07 -2.99 15.52
N PHE A 348 20.91 -1.96 15.33
CA PHE A 348 21.20 -1.00 16.39
C PHE A 348 19.91 -0.29 16.86
N THR A 349 19.11 0.23 15.92
CA THR A 349 17.86 0.91 16.26
C THR A 349 16.87 -0.04 16.94
N ALA A 350 16.69 -1.25 16.42
CA ALA A 350 15.81 -2.26 16.99
C ALA A 350 16.25 -2.66 18.41
N ASN A 351 17.56 -2.84 18.63
CA ASN A 351 18.13 -3.16 19.96
C ASN A 351 17.93 -2.00 20.93
N MET A 352 18.13 -0.75 20.49
CA MET A 352 17.91 0.43 21.33
C MET A 352 16.43 0.51 21.77
N GLU A 353 15.49 0.29 20.87
CA GLU A 353 14.06 0.24 21.20
C GLU A 353 13.75 -0.86 22.23
N SER A 354 14.35 -2.06 22.07
CA SER A 354 14.20 -3.15 23.03
C SER A 354 14.80 -2.84 24.41
N LEU A 355 15.95 -2.15 24.45
CA LEU A 355 16.54 -1.68 25.70
C LEU A 355 15.67 -0.66 26.41
N LEU A 356 15.02 0.24 25.64
CA LEU A 356 14.09 1.24 26.20
C LEU A 356 12.81 0.58 26.73
N ASP A 357 12.31 -0.49 26.07
CA ASP A 357 11.21 -1.30 26.62
C ASP A 357 11.64 -1.96 27.94
N GLY A 358 12.86 -2.51 28.03
CA GLY A 358 13.40 -3.06 29.27
C GLY A 358 13.56 -2.02 30.40
N VAL A 359 13.72 -0.74 30.05
CA VAL A 359 13.66 0.35 31.07
C VAL A 359 12.23 0.53 31.56
N ALA A 360 11.24 0.48 30.67
CA ALA A 360 9.82 0.60 31.05
C ALA A 360 9.38 -0.57 31.95
N ASP A 361 9.89 -1.78 31.70
CA ASP A 361 9.64 -2.98 32.49
C ASP A 361 10.41 -3.00 33.83
N GLY A 362 11.39 -2.10 34.00
CA GLY A 362 12.23 -2.01 35.20
C GLY A 362 13.43 -2.97 35.18
N ASP A 363 13.67 -3.71 34.10
CA ASP A 363 14.75 -4.69 33.97
C ASP A 363 16.09 -4.04 33.65
N VAL A 364 16.09 -2.86 33.02
CA VAL A 364 17.28 -2.14 32.56
C VAL A 364 17.31 -0.73 33.14
N LYS A 365 18.50 -0.26 33.54
CA LYS A 365 18.68 1.11 34.02
C LYS A 365 19.04 2.02 32.85
N TRP A 366 18.23 3.05 32.59
CA TRP A 366 18.45 3.98 31.50
C TRP A 366 19.84 4.65 31.49
N LYS A 367 20.42 4.92 32.69
CA LYS A 367 21.78 5.50 32.82
C LYS A 367 22.86 4.59 32.26
N GLU A 368 22.68 3.26 32.35
CA GLU A 368 23.62 2.30 31.79
C GLU A 368 23.58 2.30 30.26
N ILE A 369 22.39 2.44 29.67
CA ILE A 369 22.24 2.59 28.21
C ILE A 369 23.01 3.82 27.73
N ILE A 370 22.80 4.97 28.36
CA ILE A 370 23.47 6.23 27.98
C ILE A 370 24.97 6.14 28.19
N LYS A 371 25.42 5.55 29.29
CA LYS A 371 26.86 5.37 29.59
C LYS A 371 27.55 4.53 28.54
N ASN A 372 26.90 3.51 28.03
CA ASN A 372 27.47 2.63 27.00
C ASN A 372 27.41 3.25 25.59
N PHE A 373 26.37 4.03 25.29
CA PHE A 373 26.16 4.63 23.97
C PHE A 373 26.97 5.89 23.73
N TYR A 374 27.07 6.78 24.75
CA TYR A 374 27.62 8.12 24.57
C TYR A 374 29.11 8.18 24.17
N PRO A 375 30.02 7.33 24.70
CA PRO A 375 31.42 7.36 24.29
C PRO A 375 31.61 7.12 22.79
N ASP A 376 30.98 6.09 22.25
CA ASP A 376 31.09 5.71 20.84
C ASP A 376 30.46 6.78 19.92
N LEU A 377 29.33 7.34 20.33
CA LEU A 377 28.72 8.46 19.63
C LEU A 377 29.66 9.68 19.59
N LYS A 378 30.27 10.02 20.72
CA LYS A 378 31.18 11.17 20.82
C LYS A 378 32.41 10.97 19.93
N GLU A 379 33.04 9.81 19.96
CA GLU A 379 34.18 9.47 19.11
C GLU A 379 33.80 9.58 17.62
N SER A 380 32.63 9.03 17.23
CA SER A 380 32.12 9.09 15.86
C SER A 380 31.87 10.55 15.43
N VAL A 381 31.33 11.41 16.30
CA VAL A 381 31.13 12.85 16.01
C VAL A 381 32.45 13.56 15.84
N ASP A 382 33.41 13.35 16.78
CA ASP A 382 34.74 13.99 16.73
C ASP A 382 35.53 13.58 15.47
N SER A 383 35.36 12.36 14.97
CA SER A 383 35.93 11.89 13.70
C SER A 383 35.19 12.47 12.49
N ALA A 384 33.87 12.49 12.53
CA ALA A 384 33.05 13.02 11.46
C ALA A 384 33.30 14.52 11.19
N GLU A 385 33.49 15.32 12.24
CA GLU A 385 33.85 16.75 12.11
C GLU A 385 35.17 16.99 11.37
N LYS A 386 36.10 16.03 11.41
CA LYS A 386 37.41 16.13 10.76
C LYS A 386 37.41 15.50 9.37
N GLU A 387 36.66 14.47 9.14
CA GLU A 387 36.77 13.58 7.97
C GLU A 387 35.65 13.78 6.95
N LEU A 388 34.47 14.31 7.38
CA LEU A 388 33.38 14.57 6.45
C LEU A 388 33.68 15.76 5.56
N GLU A 389 33.88 15.47 4.29
CA GLU A 389 33.95 16.51 3.26
C GLU A 389 32.57 17.14 3.04
N ASN A 390 32.55 18.42 2.67
CA ASN A 390 31.33 19.08 2.25
C ASN A 390 30.76 18.38 0.99
N VAL A 391 29.70 17.60 1.16
CA VAL A 391 28.99 16.98 0.03
C VAL A 391 28.32 18.09 -0.76
N LYS A 392 28.87 18.44 -1.91
CA LYS A 392 28.21 19.30 -2.88
C LYS A 392 27.30 18.45 -3.74
N ILE A 393 25.99 18.61 -3.56
CA ILE A 393 25.02 18.11 -4.54
C ILE A 393 25.23 18.97 -5.79
N GLU A 394 25.48 18.33 -6.93
CA GLU A 394 25.56 19.04 -8.20
C GLU A 394 24.22 19.71 -8.48
N ASP A 395 24.28 21.02 -8.67
CA ASP A 395 23.07 21.78 -8.96
C ASP A 395 22.56 21.41 -10.35
N GLU A 396 21.31 20.97 -10.45
CA GLU A 396 20.65 20.70 -11.74
C GLU A 396 20.48 22.02 -12.50
N VAL A 397 21.20 22.16 -13.61
CA VAL A 397 21.16 23.36 -14.46
C VAL A 397 19.89 23.38 -15.28
N THR A 398 19.18 24.49 -15.30
CA THR A 398 17.94 24.69 -16.06
C THR A 398 18.15 25.63 -17.25
N ASP A 399 17.20 25.60 -18.20
CA ASP A 399 17.15 26.52 -19.33
C ASP A 399 16.70 27.95 -18.95
N VAL A 400 16.37 28.18 -17.67
CA VAL A 400 15.90 29.49 -17.19
C VAL A 400 17.08 30.41 -16.95
N ILE A 401 17.08 31.50 -17.65
CA ILE A 401 18.15 32.51 -17.56
C ILE A 401 17.90 33.47 -16.38
N CYS A 402 18.95 33.79 -15.65
CA CYS A 402 18.93 34.80 -14.60
C CYS A 402 18.82 36.19 -15.20
N ASP A 403 17.80 36.97 -14.84
CA ASP A 403 17.51 38.31 -15.35
C ASP A 403 18.57 39.32 -14.95
N LYS A 404 19.38 39.03 -13.90
CA LYS A 404 20.37 39.95 -13.37
C LYS A 404 21.78 39.73 -13.94
N CYS A 405 22.16 38.48 -14.25
CA CYS A 405 23.54 38.19 -14.65
C CYS A 405 23.67 37.32 -15.90
N GLY A 406 22.54 36.87 -16.50
CA GLY A 406 22.51 36.09 -17.75
C GLY A 406 22.96 34.64 -17.63
N ARG A 407 23.31 34.13 -16.43
CA ARG A 407 23.67 32.72 -16.22
C ARG A 407 22.41 31.84 -16.18
N ASN A 408 22.53 30.60 -16.60
CA ASN A 408 21.46 29.63 -16.41
C ASN A 408 21.22 29.40 -14.91
N MET A 409 19.96 29.44 -14.49
CA MET A 409 19.58 29.20 -13.09
C MET A 409 19.60 27.70 -12.80
N VAL A 410 19.85 27.37 -11.54
CA VAL A 410 19.95 26.00 -11.06
C VAL A 410 18.86 25.73 -10.05
N ILE A 411 18.43 24.46 -9.99
CA ILE A 411 17.45 24.02 -8.99
C ILE A 411 18.16 23.92 -7.63
N LYS A 412 17.60 24.62 -6.65
CA LYS A 412 18.05 24.59 -5.26
C LYS A 412 16.91 24.16 -4.34
N TYR A 413 17.27 23.58 -3.22
CA TYR A 413 16.32 23.16 -2.19
C TYR A 413 16.34 24.14 -1.02
N GLY A 414 15.19 24.69 -0.68
CA GLY A 414 14.99 25.59 0.45
C GLY A 414 13.95 25.09 1.43
N PRO A 415 13.72 25.85 2.53
CA PRO A 415 12.74 25.47 3.56
C PRO A 415 11.30 25.29 3.04
N HIS A 416 10.99 25.88 1.89
CA HIS A 416 9.67 25.84 1.25
C HIS A 416 9.61 24.94 0.00
N GLY A 417 10.66 24.16 -0.28
CA GLY A 417 10.77 23.27 -1.43
C GLY A 417 11.78 23.75 -2.48
N LYS A 418 11.65 23.20 -3.69
CA LYS A 418 12.52 23.57 -4.83
C LYS A 418 12.31 25.02 -5.26
N PHE A 419 13.40 25.69 -5.56
CA PHE A 419 13.40 27.03 -6.17
C PHE A 419 14.56 27.14 -7.17
N LEU A 420 14.48 28.09 -8.08
CA LEU A 420 15.58 28.41 -8.99
C LEU A 420 16.49 29.45 -8.34
N GLY A 421 17.74 29.09 -8.12
CA GLY A 421 18.79 29.96 -7.61
C GLY A 421 19.77 30.31 -8.73
N CYS A 422 20.34 31.51 -8.66
CA CYS A 422 21.43 31.85 -9.55
C CYS A 422 22.75 31.22 -9.06
N PRO A 423 23.50 30.50 -9.93
CA PRO A 423 24.80 29.93 -9.55
C PRO A 423 25.88 30.99 -9.27
N GLY A 424 25.59 32.24 -9.58
CA GLY A 424 26.49 33.37 -9.28
C GLY A 424 26.45 33.87 -7.84
N PHE A 425 25.81 33.15 -6.92
CA PHE A 425 25.89 33.48 -5.50
C PHE A 425 27.31 33.30 -4.97
N PRO A 426 27.84 34.23 -4.14
CA PRO A 426 27.13 35.35 -3.49
C PRO A 426 27.03 36.66 -4.30
N GLU A 427 27.64 36.80 -5.48
CA GLU A 427 27.59 38.05 -6.24
C GLU A 427 26.18 38.32 -6.83
N CYS A 428 25.43 37.28 -7.11
CA CYS A 428 24.06 37.36 -7.63
C CYS A 428 23.09 36.61 -6.78
N HIS A 429 22.25 37.31 -6.02
CA HIS A 429 21.24 36.75 -5.13
C HIS A 429 19.87 36.49 -5.81
N ASN A 430 19.83 36.35 -7.15
CA ASN A 430 18.57 36.22 -7.85
C ASN A 430 17.96 34.83 -7.64
N THR A 431 16.68 34.78 -7.29
CA THR A 431 15.92 33.57 -7.12
C THR A 431 14.58 33.65 -7.85
N LYS A 432 14.08 32.52 -8.38
CA LYS A 432 12.76 32.41 -9.00
C LYS A 432 12.04 31.19 -8.43
N PRO A 433 10.69 31.18 -8.41
CA PRO A 433 9.95 29.97 -8.08
C PRO A 433 10.27 28.85 -9.08
N TYR A 434 10.47 27.63 -8.59
CA TYR A 434 10.53 26.45 -9.45
C TYR A 434 9.10 26.09 -9.88
N LEU A 435 8.87 26.08 -11.20
CA LEU A 435 7.57 25.77 -11.78
C LEU A 435 7.62 24.37 -12.41
N GLU A 436 7.02 23.41 -11.75
CA GLU A 436 6.96 22.03 -12.24
C GLU A 436 6.05 21.94 -13.46
N LYS A 437 6.65 21.81 -14.65
CA LYS A 437 5.94 21.65 -15.92
C LYS A 437 5.49 20.20 -16.07
N ILE A 438 4.21 19.99 -16.40
CA ILE A 438 3.64 18.64 -16.54
C ILE A 438 3.73 18.06 -17.97
N GLY A 439 4.40 18.77 -18.87
CA GLY A 439 4.56 18.35 -20.28
C GLY A 439 3.33 18.57 -21.16
N VAL A 440 2.28 19.25 -20.65
CA VAL A 440 1.03 19.50 -21.37
C VAL A 440 0.89 20.99 -21.64
N LYS A 441 0.46 21.35 -22.87
CA LYS A 441 0.25 22.74 -23.25
C LYS A 441 -1.14 23.25 -22.86
N CYS A 442 -1.21 24.51 -22.48
CA CYS A 442 -2.46 25.16 -22.12
C CYS A 442 -3.43 25.23 -23.30
N PRO A 443 -4.67 24.74 -23.16
CA PRO A 443 -5.64 24.77 -24.26
C PRO A 443 -6.12 26.18 -24.65
N LYS A 444 -5.90 27.19 -23.77
CA LYS A 444 -6.28 28.58 -24.01
C LYS A 444 -5.19 29.39 -24.71
N CYS A 445 -3.92 29.25 -24.30
CA CYS A 445 -2.84 30.13 -24.76
C CYS A 445 -1.57 29.41 -25.27
N GLY A 446 -1.51 28.09 -25.20
CA GLY A 446 -0.39 27.29 -25.71
C GLY A 446 0.87 27.28 -24.81
N LYS A 447 0.94 28.10 -23.74
CA LYS A 447 2.03 28.05 -22.75
C LYS A 447 1.97 26.76 -21.95
N ASP A 448 2.99 26.49 -21.13
CA ASP A 448 3.02 25.25 -20.34
C ASP A 448 2.00 25.26 -19.21
N ILE A 449 1.45 24.08 -18.91
CA ILE A 449 0.68 23.85 -17.70
C ILE A 449 1.65 23.42 -16.59
N ILE A 450 1.52 24.03 -15.44
CA ILE A 450 2.37 23.82 -14.27
C ILE A 450 1.55 23.36 -13.06
N LEU A 451 2.17 22.56 -12.22
CA LEU A 451 1.61 22.15 -10.96
C LEU A 451 1.76 23.28 -9.94
N LYS A 452 0.66 23.71 -9.34
CA LYS A 452 0.59 24.77 -8.33
C LYS A 452 -0.03 24.27 -7.03
N LYS A 453 0.27 24.96 -5.94
CA LYS A 453 -0.30 24.67 -4.61
C LYS A 453 -1.09 25.88 -4.10
N THR A 454 -2.31 25.64 -3.62
CA THR A 454 -3.11 26.68 -2.98
C THR A 454 -2.53 27.03 -1.60
N LYS A 455 -2.90 28.19 -1.03
CA LYS A 455 -2.54 28.58 0.35
C LYS A 455 -2.91 27.52 1.41
N LYS A 456 -3.95 26.71 1.15
CA LYS A 456 -4.39 25.60 2.02
C LYS A 456 -3.70 24.28 1.70
N GLY A 457 -2.67 24.27 0.84
CA GLY A 457 -1.87 23.08 0.53
C GLY A 457 -2.45 22.15 -0.53
N ARG A 458 -3.61 22.44 -1.15
CA ARG A 458 -4.18 21.61 -2.20
C ARG A 458 -3.51 21.88 -3.54
N MET A 459 -3.11 20.80 -4.24
CA MET A 459 -2.50 20.87 -5.57
C MET A 459 -3.55 21.12 -6.65
N PHE A 460 -3.20 21.90 -7.67
CA PHE A 460 -3.99 22.15 -8.87
C PHE A 460 -3.07 22.41 -10.07
N TYR A 461 -3.62 22.30 -11.25
CA TYR A 461 -2.91 22.55 -12.50
C TYR A 461 -3.33 23.90 -13.07
N GLY A 462 -2.37 24.77 -13.34
CA GLY A 462 -2.64 26.10 -13.86
C GLY A 462 -1.70 26.48 -15.00
N CYS A 463 -2.11 27.42 -15.81
CA CYS A 463 -1.26 27.96 -16.86
C CYS A 463 -0.08 28.74 -16.28
N GLU A 464 1.10 28.57 -16.89
CA GLU A 464 2.31 29.38 -16.61
C GLU A 464 2.09 30.86 -16.92
N GLY A 465 1.20 31.15 -17.88
CA GLY A 465 0.88 32.50 -18.31
C GLY A 465 -0.08 33.28 -17.41
N TYR A 466 -0.35 32.82 -16.18
CA TYR A 466 -1.12 33.61 -15.22
C TYR A 466 -0.37 34.89 -14.81
N PRO A 467 -1.00 36.07 -14.73
CA PRO A 467 -2.45 36.32 -14.76
C PRO A 467 -3.09 36.51 -16.16
N GLU A 468 -2.32 36.62 -17.24
CA GLU A 468 -2.85 36.84 -18.59
C GLU A 468 -3.69 35.67 -19.08
N CYS A 469 -3.42 34.45 -18.59
CA CYS A 469 -4.20 33.25 -18.86
C CYS A 469 -4.67 32.61 -17.56
N ASP A 470 -5.97 32.58 -17.38
CA ASP A 470 -6.66 32.09 -16.17
C ASP A 470 -6.96 30.58 -16.18
N PHE A 471 -6.43 29.83 -17.14
CA PHE A 471 -6.70 28.39 -17.22
C PHE A 471 -6.23 27.68 -15.95
N MET A 472 -7.16 26.98 -15.31
CA MET A 472 -6.87 26.12 -14.14
C MET A 472 -7.78 24.91 -14.12
N THR A 473 -7.28 23.81 -13.56
CA THR A 473 -8.05 22.59 -13.31
C THR A 473 -7.53 21.83 -12.09
N TRP A 474 -8.43 21.11 -11.42
CA TRP A 474 -8.11 20.27 -10.26
C TRP A 474 -7.61 18.87 -10.65
N GLN A 475 -7.87 18.44 -11.89
CA GLN A 475 -7.46 17.16 -12.43
C GLN A 475 -6.30 17.36 -13.39
N ARG A 476 -5.41 16.39 -13.48
CA ARG A 476 -4.26 16.47 -14.39
C ARG A 476 -4.75 16.49 -15.83
N PRO A 477 -4.42 17.50 -16.62
CA PRO A 477 -4.68 17.51 -18.06
C PRO A 477 -3.83 16.46 -18.77
N SER A 478 -4.40 15.88 -19.81
CA SER A 478 -3.71 14.98 -20.74
C SER A 478 -3.28 15.75 -21.99
N ASP A 479 -2.25 15.29 -22.65
CA ASP A 479 -1.80 15.74 -23.96
C ASP A 479 -2.76 15.35 -25.10
N LYS A 480 -3.67 14.38 -24.84
CA LYS A 480 -4.66 13.91 -25.80
C LYS A 480 -5.82 14.91 -25.95
N LYS A 481 -6.28 15.07 -27.19
CA LYS A 481 -7.48 15.85 -27.50
C LYS A 481 -8.72 14.96 -27.51
N CYS A 482 -9.85 15.55 -27.14
CA CYS A 482 -11.14 14.87 -27.19
C CYS A 482 -11.52 14.54 -28.64
N PRO A 483 -11.76 13.27 -29.00
CA PRO A 483 -12.11 12.90 -30.39
C PRO A 483 -13.51 13.39 -30.79
N LYS A 484 -14.37 13.74 -29.83
CA LYS A 484 -15.74 14.22 -30.10
C LYS A 484 -15.80 15.73 -30.36
N CYS A 485 -15.07 16.55 -29.59
CA CYS A 485 -15.16 18.01 -29.68
C CYS A 485 -13.82 18.70 -29.93
N GLY A 486 -12.70 17.96 -29.98
CA GLY A 486 -11.36 18.53 -30.13
C GLY A 486 -10.80 19.24 -28.89
N GLY A 487 -11.57 19.32 -27.80
CA GLY A 487 -11.19 19.95 -26.53
C GLY A 487 -10.12 19.15 -25.77
N TYR A 488 -9.65 19.70 -24.66
CA TYR A 488 -8.66 19.03 -23.80
C TYR A 488 -9.30 17.89 -22.99
N MET A 489 -8.47 16.88 -22.65
CA MET A 489 -8.89 15.77 -21.81
C MET A 489 -8.28 15.89 -20.42
N LEU A 490 -8.98 15.33 -19.42
CA LEU A 490 -8.58 15.29 -18.02
C LEU A 490 -8.43 13.84 -17.57
N ILE A 491 -7.39 13.55 -16.80
CA ILE A 491 -7.15 12.23 -16.22
C ILE A 491 -7.97 12.09 -14.93
N LYS A 492 -8.89 11.12 -14.89
CA LYS A 492 -9.73 10.81 -13.72
C LYS A 492 -9.68 9.32 -13.39
N GLY A 493 -8.75 8.94 -12.51
CA GLY A 493 -8.43 7.51 -12.28
C GLY A 493 -7.87 6.88 -13.56
N ASN A 494 -8.46 5.78 -14.00
CA ASN A 494 -8.05 5.06 -15.22
C ASN A 494 -8.80 5.53 -16.49
N LYS A 495 -9.47 6.70 -16.43
CA LYS A 495 -10.28 7.22 -17.53
C LYS A 495 -9.79 8.60 -17.95
N LEU A 496 -9.91 8.86 -19.25
CA LEU A 496 -9.79 10.21 -19.80
C LEU A 496 -11.19 10.79 -20.00
N VAL A 497 -11.45 11.94 -19.40
CA VAL A 497 -12.74 12.63 -19.47
C VAL A 497 -12.56 13.96 -20.18
N CYS A 498 -13.46 14.31 -21.10
CA CYS A 498 -13.41 15.61 -21.74
C CYS A 498 -13.54 16.74 -20.70
N GLY A 499 -12.71 17.77 -20.82
CA GLY A 499 -12.74 18.93 -19.94
C GLY A 499 -13.88 19.90 -20.22
N ASP A 500 -14.60 19.74 -21.33
CA ASP A 500 -15.83 20.45 -21.62
C ASP A 500 -17.03 19.72 -21.01
N GLU A 501 -17.69 20.36 -20.04
CA GLU A 501 -18.84 19.80 -19.31
C GLU A 501 -20.01 19.44 -20.25
N ASN A 502 -20.16 20.13 -21.37
CA ASN A 502 -21.23 19.90 -22.33
C ASN A 502 -20.93 18.72 -23.28
N CYS A 503 -19.67 18.30 -23.40
CA CYS A 503 -19.29 17.24 -24.30
C CYS A 503 -19.57 15.84 -23.75
N GLY A 504 -19.29 15.61 -22.47
CA GLY A 504 -19.56 14.36 -21.75
C GLY A 504 -18.78 13.13 -22.27
N TYR A 505 -17.76 13.29 -23.14
CA TYR A 505 -17.00 12.18 -23.69
C TYR A 505 -16.06 11.58 -22.66
N ILE A 506 -16.08 10.25 -22.54
CA ILE A 506 -15.21 9.46 -21.64
C ILE A 506 -14.54 8.36 -22.44
N LEU A 507 -13.23 8.23 -22.31
CA LEU A 507 -12.43 7.16 -22.86
C LEU A 507 -11.86 6.30 -21.73
N ASP A 508 -12.17 5.00 -21.76
CA ASP A 508 -11.53 4.03 -20.86
C ASP A 508 -10.17 3.65 -21.45
N ASP A 509 -9.11 4.29 -20.96
CA ASP A 509 -7.73 4.05 -21.42
C ASP A 509 -6.99 3.20 -20.38
N THR A 510 -7.19 1.88 -20.44
CA THR A 510 -6.55 0.92 -19.52
C THR A 510 -5.08 0.63 -19.85
N LYS A 511 -4.53 1.15 -20.96
CA LYS A 511 -3.20 0.76 -21.48
C LYS A 511 -2.14 1.86 -21.52
N ASN A 512 -2.47 3.14 -21.34
CA ASN A 512 -1.53 4.26 -21.57
C ASN A 512 -1.57 5.41 -20.55
N VAL A 513 -2.05 5.19 -19.34
CA VAL A 513 -1.91 6.17 -18.25
C VAL A 513 -0.71 5.76 -17.39
N LYS A 514 0.48 6.01 -17.91
CA LYS A 514 1.73 6.07 -17.13
C LYS A 514 2.09 7.52 -16.87
#